data_6e12e5446a422d12a706ce066ebfc5ec
#
_entry.id   6e12e5446a422d12a706ce066ebfc5ec
#
_cell.length_a   1.000
_cell.length_b   1.000
_cell.length_c   1.000
_cell.angle_alpha   90.00
_cell.angle_beta   90.00
_cell.angle_gamma   90.00
#
_symmetry.space_group_name_H-M   'P 1'
#
loop_
_entity.id
_entity.type
_entity.pdbx_description
1 polymer ?
#
loop_
_entity_poly.entity_id
_entity_poly.type
_entity_poly.pdbx_seq_one_letter_code
_entity_poly.pdbx_strand_id
1 'polypeptide(L)'
;MILSLNERPQEAVAVIDASGTVLKYGELLAFSEKIGALLPQRSLLFLLTENNVGGIAWSIGSINSGNVPLILNAHIEEGLFHNLFEIYRPPYVCVPSSMADTLQYESVYEYYGYTLLCTGMEPCRVHDDLSHLLPTSGSTGSPKLVRHKYENIEAAALNISTFFGLTSSDRPLLVLPLYYTMGLSVVFSHLYVGATILITHQSMTDKAFWSFMKEQRATSFTGVPYSFEILNLMRFFRMDLPDLTLLTQG
;
A
#
# COMPACT_ATOMS: atom_id res chain seq x y z
N MET A 1 1.42 9.50 14.97
CA MET A 1 2.27 8.75 14.01
C MET A 1 1.94 7.29 14.14
N ILE A 2 1.75 6.60 13.03
CA ILE A 2 1.37 5.17 13.05
C ILE A 2 2.61 4.27 12.99
N LEU A 3 2.45 3.01 13.46
CA LEU A 3 3.42 1.91 13.32
C LEU A 3 4.82 2.21 13.89
N SER A 4 4.90 3.14 14.85
CA SER A 4 6.18 3.57 15.45
C SER A 4 7.28 3.89 14.41
N LEU A 5 6.90 4.45 13.25
CA LEU A 5 7.85 4.72 12.15
C LEU A 5 8.99 5.65 12.56
N ASN A 6 8.74 6.58 13.50
CA ASN A 6 9.75 7.49 14.04
C ASN A 6 10.80 6.81 14.93
N GLU A 7 10.53 5.60 15.40
CA GLU A 7 11.45 4.81 16.20
C GLU A 7 12.37 3.93 15.34
N ARG A 8 12.11 3.86 14.04
CA ARG A 8 12.91 3.04 13.12
C ARG A 8 14.20 3.77 12.72
N PRO A 9 15.31 3.05 12.47
CA PRO A 9 16.52 3.68 11.97
C PRO A 9 16.23 4.39 10.64
N GLN A 10 16.53 5.68 10.55
CA GLN A 10 16.20 6.53 9.39
C GLN A 10 16.79 6.00 8.07
N GLU A 11 18.03 5.46 8.14
CA GLU A 11 18.74 4.91 6.98
C GLU A 11 18.33 3.48 6.60
N ALA A 12 17.53 2.81 7.46
CA ALA A 12 17.04 1.47 7.15
C ALA A 12 16.08 1.51 5.96
N VAL A 13 16.13 0.47 5.13
CA VAL A 13 15.27 0.34 3.95
C VAL A 13 13.89 -0.16 4.39
N ALA A 14 12.86 0.57 4.03
CA ALA A 14 11.46 0.21 4.30
C ALA A 14 10.86 -0.61 3.14
N VAL A 15 11.14 -0.23 1.90
CA VAL A 15 10.56 -0.87 0.71
C VAL A 15 11.60 -0.96 -0.41
N ILE A 16 11.59 -2.08 -1.14
CA ILE A 16 12.29 -2.26 -2.42
C ILE A 16 11.30 -2.81 -3.44
N ASP A 17 11.21 -2.22 -4.62
CA ASP A 17 10.43 -2.82 -5.70
C ASP A 17 11.30 -3.53 -6.76
N ALA A 18 10.64 -4.29 -7.62
CA ALA A 18 11.31 -5.06 -8.67
C ALA A 18 11.95 -4.18 -9.77
N SER A 19 11.69 -2.87 -9.82
CA SER A 19 12.40 -1.92 -10.68
C SER A 19 13.75 -1.49 -10.09
N GLY A 20 14.01 -1.82 -8.83
CA GLY A 20 15.18 -1.40 -8.06
C GLY A 20 14.97 -0.07 -7.33
N THR A 21 13.76 0.48 -7.33
CA THR A 21 13.43 1.66 -6.53
C THR A 21 13.45 1.31 -5.04
N VAL A 22 14.05 2.16 -4.23
CA VAL A 22 14.23 1.97 -2.79
C VAL A 22 13.59 3.14 -2.05
N LEU A 23 12.89 2.85 -0.94
CA LEU A 23 12.37 3.84 0.00
C LEU A 23 12.93 3.52 1.39
N LYS A 24 13.56 4.48 2.03
CA LYS A 24 14.03 4.39 3.41
C LYS A 24 12.96 4.83 4.40
N TYR A 25 13.07 4.39 5.67
CA TYR A 25 12.16 4.84 6.73
C TYR A 25 12.20 6.34 6.93
N GLY A 26 13.39 6.96 6.89
CA GLY A 26 13.52 8.41 6.99
C GLY A 26 12.86 9.18 5.86
N GLU A 27 12.94 8.67 4.64
CA GLU A 27 12.29 9.26 3.47
C GLU A 27 10.76 9.16 3.57
N LEU A 28 10.25 8.02 4.07
CA LEU A 28 8.81 7.83 4.31
C LEU A 28 8.28 8.81 5.39
N LEU A 29 9.06 9.05 6.44
CA LEU A 29 8.72 10.04 7.47
C LEU A 29 8.71 11.47 6.92
N ALA A 30 9.79 11.88 6.25
CA ALA A 30 9.90 13.21 5.64
C ALA A 30 8.77 13.44 4.62
N PHE A 31 8.40 12.42 3.85
CA PHE A 31 7.28 12.49 2.94
C PHE A 31 5.94 12.65 3.67
N SER A 32 5.73 11.95 4.79
CA SER A 32 4.52 12.11 5.61
C SER A 32 4.36 13.54 6.13
N GLU A 33 5.45 14.15 6.60
CA GLU A 33 5.47 15.55 7.04
C GLU A 33 5.18 16.50 5.88
N LYS A 34 5.78 16.25 4.70
CA LYS A 34 5.55 17.02 3.50
C LYS A 34 4.10 17.02 3.06
N ILE A 35 3.45 15.85 3.04
CA ILE A 35 2.01 15.73 2.71
C ILE A 35 1.15 16.46 3.75
N GLY A 36 1.46 16.34 5.04
CA GLY A 36 0.76 17.06 6.09
C GLY A 36 0.85 18.58 5.96
N ALA A 37 1.96 19.10 5.42
CA ALA A 37 2.13 20.53 5.15
C ALA A 37 1.44 21.00 3.85
N LEU A 38 1.28 20.11 2.87
CA LEU A 38 0.67 20.42 1.58
C LEU A 38 -0.85 20.39 1.60
N LEU A 39 -1.43 19.45 2.36
CA LEU A 39 -2.87 19.23 2.37
C LEU A 39 -3.52 19.91 3.58
N PRO A 40 -4.71 20.51 3.41
CA PRO A 40 -5.51 20.93 4.54
C PRO A 40 -5.71 19.77 5.52
N GLN A 41 -5.76 20.10 6.80
CA GLN A 41 -5.86 19.11 7.85
C GLN A 41 -7.04 18.14 7.61
N ARG A 42 -6.76 16.85 7.60
CA ARG A 42 -7.71 15.74 7.46
C ARG A 42 -8.53 15.78 6.17
N SER A 43 -7.87 15.91 5.05
CA SER A 43 -8.51 15.81 3.74
C SER A 43 -8.77 14.37 3.33
N LEU A 44 -9.93 14.13 2.73
CA LEU A 44 -10.18 12.93 1.95
C LEU A 44 -9.39 13.01 0.65
N LEU A 45 -8.66 11.97 0.29
CA LEU A 45 -8.05 11.87 -1.01
C LEU A 45 -8.35 10.50 -1.65
N PHE A 46 -8.61 10.49 -2.95
CA PHE A 46 -8.62 9.23 -3.70
C PHE A 46 -7.19 8.88 -4.08
N LEU A 47 -6.77 7.69 -3.74
CA LEU A 47 -5.43 7.19 -4.01
C LEU A 47 -5.52 5.96 -4.91
N LEU A 48 -5.19 6.12 -6.19
CA LEU A 48 -5.16 5.03 -7.15
C LEU A 48 -3.79 4.36 -7.10
N THR A 49 -3.75 3.10 -6.61
CA THR A 49 -2.49 2.42 -6.31
C THR A 49 -2.15 1.31 -7.30
N GLU A 50 -0.86 1.17 -7.54
CA GLU A 50 -0.19 0.00 -8.09
C GLU A 50 0.71 -0.62 -7.03
N ASN A 51 1.14 -1.88 -7.24
CA ASN A 51 2.09 -2.56 -6.37
C ASN A 51 3.53 -2.11 -6.67
N ASN A 52 3.90 -0.92 -6.19
CA ASN A 52 5.23 -0.32 -6.30
C ASN A 52 5.54 0.54 -5.07
N VAL A 53 6.78 1.05 -4.99
CA VAL A 53 7.23 1.92 -3.88
C VAL A 53 6.32 3.14 -3.71
N GLY A 54 5.91 3.80 -4.81
CA GLY A 54 5.04 4.96 -4.76
C GLY A 54 3.69 4.67 -4.12
N GLY A 55 3.07 3.53 -4.47
CA GLY A 55 1.79 3.10 -3.88
C GLY A 55 1.87 2.94 -2.36
N ILE A 56 2.97 2.34 -1.85
CA ILE A 56 3.19 2.23 -0.39
C ILE A 56 3.48 3.60 0.22
N ALA A 57 4.38 4.39 -0.38
CA ALA A 57 4.75 5.71 0.13
C ALA A 57 3.51 6.61 0.30
N TRP A 58 2.65 6.69 -0.73
CA TRP A 58 1.44 7.50 -0.68
C TRP A 58 0.38 6.96 0.27
N SER A 59 0.22 5.63 0.36
CA SER A 59 -0.72 5.01 1.31
C SER A 59 -0.32 5.33 2.76
N ILE A 60 0.92 5.02 3.12
CA ILE A 60 1.41 5.20 4.49
C ILE A 60 1.62 6.69 4.81
N GLY A 61 2.20 7.45 3.88
CA GLY A 61 2.45 8.88 4.04
C GLY A 61 1.16 9.68 4.28
N SER A 62 0.11 9.40 3.50
CA SER A 62 -1.19 10.05 3.67
C SER A 62 -1.84 9.70 5.02
N ILE A 63 -1.85 8.43 5.42
CA ILE A 63 -2.39 8.01 6.71
C ILE A 63 -1.59 8.67 7.86
N ASN A 64 -0.26 8.62 7.78
CA ASN A 64 0.62 9.13 8.84
C ASN A 64 0.57 10.67 8.97
N SER A 65 0.30 11.38 7.88
CA SER A 65 0.09 12.83 7.87
C SER A 65 -1.27 13.28 8.45
N GLY A 66 -2.15 12.33 8.81
CA GLY A 66 -3.49 12.61 9.30
C GLY A 66 -4.55 12.73 8.20
N ASN A 67 -4.21 12.55 6.94
CA ASN A 67 -5.16 12.53 5.84
C ASN A 67 -5.84 11.15 5.71
N VAL A 68 -6.94 11.08 4.96
CA VAL A 68 -7.76 9.89 4.83
C VAL A 68 -7.78 9.43 3.37
N PRO A 69 -6.86 8.52 2.96
CA PRO A 69 -6.93 7.96 1.63
C PRO A 69 -8.08 6.95 1.48
N LEU A 70 -8.86 7.09 0.41
CA LEU A 70 -9.62 6.00 -0.17
C LEU A 70 -8.69 5.30 -1.16
N ILE A 71 -8.22 4.10 -0.79
CA ILE A 71 -7.22 3.36 -1.58
C ILE A 71 -7.94 2.51 -2.62
N LEU A 72 -7.65 2.78 -3.89
CA LEU A 72 -8.30 2.19 -5.04
C LEU A 72 -7.27 1.51 -5.96
N ASN A 73 -7.75 0.63 -6.83
CA ASN A 73 -6.95 0.09 -7.93
C ASN A 73 -6.67 1.20 -8.96
N ALA A 74 -5.42 1.36 -9.42
CA ALA A 74 -5.09 2.29 -10.50
C ALA A 74 -5.87 1.98 -11.80
N HIS A 75 -6.23 0.71 -12.02
CA HIS A 75 -7.03 0.25 -13.15
C HIS A 75 -8.51 0.03 -12.77
N ILE A 76 -9.04 0.83 -11.85
CA ILE A 76 -10.47 0.80 -11.50
C ILE A 76 -11.32 1.08 -12.74
N GLU A 77 -12.47 0.41 -12.85
CA GLU A 77 -13.43 0.68 -13.92
C GLU A 77 -13.89 2.15 -13.87
N GLU A 78 -13.90 2.82 -15.02
CA GLU A 78 -14.20 4.25 -15.14
C GLU A 78 -15.55 4.64 -14.54
N GLY A 79 -16.59 3.84 -14.81
CA GLY A 79 -17.93 4.07 -14.26
C GLY A 79 -17.97 3.98 -12.74
N LEU A 80 -17.21 3.03 -12.14
CA LEU A 80 -17.09 2.89 -10.70
C LEU A 80 -16.31 4.05 -10.09
N PHE A 81 -15.21 4.47 -10.73
CA PHE A 81 -14.45 5.65 -10.28
C PHE A 81 -15.35 6.91 -10.30
N HIS A 82 -16.06 7.14 -11.39
CA HIS A 82 -16.96 8.27 -11.54
C HIS A 82 -18.06 8.28 -10.47
N ASN A 83 -18.70 7.14 -10.22
CA ASN A 83 -19.71 7.01 -9.16
C ASN A 83 -19.16 7.34 -7.77
N LEU A 84 -17.96 6.82 -7.45
CA LEU A 84 -17.30 7.16 -6.19
C LEU A 84 -16.98 8.65 -6.11
N PHE A 85 -16.48 9.23 -7.18
CA PHE A 85 -16.09 10.64 -7.25
C PHE A 85 -17.31 11.56 -7.03
N GLU A 86 -18.44 11.29 -7.67
CA GLU A 86 -19.68 12.07 -7.50
C GLU A 86 -20.23 12.00 -6.07
N ILE A 87 -20.13 10.82 -5.43
CA ILE A 87 -20.64 10.62 -4.06
C ILE A 87 -19.74 11.29 -3.04
N TYR A 88 -18.43 11.10 -3.14
CA TYR A 88 -17.47 11.50 -2.10
C TYR A 88 -16.78 12.83 -2.37
N ARG A 89 -16.79 13.31 -3.61
CA ARG A 89 -16.25 14.60 -4.04
C ARG A 89 -14.91 14.94 -3.40
N PRO A 90 -13.87 14.10 -3.62
CA PRO A 90 -12.59 14.26 -2.94
C PRO A 90 -11.91 15.57 -3.40
N PRO A 91 -11.37 16.39 -2.49
CA PRO A 91 -10.60 17.58 -2.87
C PRO A 91 -9.29 17.24 -3.57
N TYR A 92 -8.81 16.02 -3.40
CA TYR A 92 -7.57 15.56 -4.00
C TYR A 92 -7.70 14.16 -4.58
N VAL A 93 -6.99 13.95 -5.70
CA VAL A 93 -6.80 12.63 -6.30
C VAL A 93 -5.30 12.42 -6.51
N CYS A 94 -4.76 11.30 -6.06
CA CYS A 94 -3.38 10.90 -6.29
C CYS A 94 -3.35 9.68 -7.19
N VAL A 95 -2.61 9.77 -8.28
CA VAL A 95 -2.54 8.73 -9.31
C VAL A 95 -1.11 8.47 -9.74
N PRO A 96 -0.78 7.31 -10.33
CA PRO A 96 0.46 7.13 -11.07
C PRO A 96 0.65 8.30 -12.06
N SER A 97 1.86 8.89 -12.12
CA SER A 97 2.11 10.11 -12.92
C SER A 97 1.79 9.91 -14.41
N SER A 98 1.89 8.67 -14.91
CA SER A 98 1.49 8.33 -16.29
C SER A 98 -0.02 8.52 -16.56
N MET A 99 -0.84 8.61 -15.53
CA MET A 99 -2.30 8.81 -15.63
C MET A 99 -2.73 10.25 -15.35
N ALA A 100 -1.83 11.09 -14.86
CA ALA A 100 -2.19 12.44 -14.38
C ALA A 100 -2.87 13.30 -15.46
N ASP A 101 -2.34 13.29 -16.69
CA ASP A 101 -2.85 14.08 -17.79
C ASP A 101 -4.28 13.68 -18.23
N THR A 102 -4.71 12.45 -17.92
CA THR A 102 -6.04 11.97 -18.30
C THR A 102 -7.16 12.60 -17.47
N LEU A 103 -6.85 13.08 -16.25
CA LEU A 103 -7.84 13.61 -15.32
C LEU A 103 -8.04 15.13 -15.41
N GLN A 104 -7.20 15.85 -16.12
CA GLN A 104 -7.29 17.30 -16.39
C GLN A 104 -7.45 18.18 -15.14
N TYR A 105 -6.87 17.77 -13.99
CA TYR A 105 -6.81 18.56 -12.77
C TYR A 105 -5.45 19.22 -12.59
N GLU A 106 -5.38 20.24 -11.73
CA GLU A 106 -4.14 20.93 -11.39
C GLU A 106 -3.20 20.00 -10.60
N SER A 107 -1.94 19.85 -11.09
CA SER A 107 -0.90 19.12 -10.38
C SER A 107 -0.38 19.94 -9.20
N VAL A 108 -0.40 19.35 -8.00
CA VAL A 108 0.06 19.97 -6.74
C VAL A 108 1.45 19.50 -6.35
N TYR A 109 1.72 18.21 -6.50
CA TYR A 109 2.96 17.60 -6.03
C TYR A 109 3.20 16.25 -6.69
N GLU A 110 4.48 15.93 -6.93
CA GLU A 110 4.89 14.64 -7.47
C GLU A 110 5.93 13.97 -6.56
N TYR A 111 5.77 12.65 -6.32
CA TYR A 111 6.69 11.87 -5.51
C TYR A 111 6.60 10.38 -5.85
N TYR A 112 7.74 9.72 -6.05
CA TYR A 112 7.86 8.29 -6.39
C TYR A 112 6.93 7.85 -7.53
N GLY A 113 6.88 8.64 -8.62
CA GLY A 113 6.11 8.32 -9.81
C GLY A 113 4.59 8.44 -9.64
N TYR A 114 4.13 9.19 -8.62
CA TYR A 114 2.73 9.55 -8.40
C TYR A 114 2.56 11.05 -8.39
N THR A 115 1.45 11.51 -8.94
CA THR A 115 1.07 12.92 -8.98
C THR A 115 -0.19 13.15 -8.14
N LEU A 116 -0.11 14.09 -7.21
CA LEU A 116 -1.24 14.62 -6.46
C LEU A 116 -1.91 15.72 -7.26
N LEU A 117 -3.19 15.57 -7.50
CA LEU A 117 -4.02 16.49 -8.27
C LEU A 117 -5.06 17.16 -7.35
N CYS A 118 -5.26 18.47 -7.52
CA CYS A 118 -6.33 19.23 -6.86
C CYS A 118 -7.58 19.25 -7.74
N THR A 119 -8.70 18.76 -7.21
CA THR A 119 -9.96 18.69 -7.97
C THR A 119 -10.78 19.98 -7.93
N GLY A 120 -10.43 20.90 -7.03
CA GLY A 120 -11.22 22.11 -6.76
C GLY A 120 -12.48 21.87 -5.92
N MET A 121 -12.70 20.64 -5.45
CA MET A 121 -13.82 20.34 -4.55
C MET A 121 -13.51 20.83 -3.13
N GLU A 122 -14.54 21.33 -2.43
CA GLU A 122 -14.39 21.74 -1.05
C GLU A 122 -14.12 20.54 -0.12
N PRO A 123 -13.16 20.65 0.82
CA PRO A 123 -12.89 19.59 1.77
C PRO A 123 -14.12 19.27 2.63
N CYS A 124 -14.44 17.99 2.74
CA CYS A 124 -15.48 17.53 3.68
C CYS A 124 -14.87 17.19 5.04
N ARG A 125 -15.64 17.38 6.11
CA ARG A 125 -15.21 16.94 7.43
C ARG A 125 -15.20 15.42 7.52
N VAL A 126 -14.05 14.83 7.86
CA VAL A 126 -13.89 13.41 8.13
C VAL A 126 -13.73 13.16 9.64
N HIS A 127 -14.19 12.00 10.11
CA HIS A 127 -14.13 11.64 11.53
C HIS A 127 -12.68 11.51 12.02
N ASP A 128 -12.41 11.99 13.25
CA ASP A 128 -11.04 12.09 13.77
C ASP A 128 -10.32 10.73 13.89
N ASP A 129 -11.04 9.66 14.18
CA ASP A 129 -10.47 8.30 14.28
C ASP A 129 -10.23 7.62 12.92
N LEU A 130 -10.83 8.14 11.84
CA LEU A 130 -10.78 7.49 10.53
C LEU A 130 -9.38 7.58 9.94
N SER A 131 -8.73 6.45 9.67
CA SER A 131 -7.39 6.38 9.09
C SER A 131 -7.41 6.27 7.57
N HIS A 132 -8.20 5.35 7.04
CA HIS A 132 -8.32 5.12 5.60
C HIS A 132 -9.64 4.40 5.27
N LEU A 133 -9.96 4.37 3.98
CA LEU A 133 -11.11 3.70 3.42
C LEU A 133 -10.67 2.67 2.38
N LEU A 134 -11.35 1.52 2.36
CA LEU A 134 -11.19 0.50 1.33
C LEU A 134 -12.56 0.14 0.72
N PRO A 135 -12.65 -0.06 -0.60
CA PRO A 135 -13.87 -0.56 -1.22
C PRO A 135 -14.10 -2.03 -0.85
N THR A 136 -15.36 -2.42 -0.69
CA THR A 136 -15.71 -3.84 -0.63
C THR A 136 -15.85 -4.40 -2.04
N SER A 137 -15.64 -5.70 -2.20
CA SER A 137 -15.90 -6.43 -3.47
C SER A 137 -17.40 -6.59 -3.80
N GLY A 138 -18.25 -5.62 -3.40
CA GLY A 138 -19.69 -5.71 -3.51
C GLY A 138 -20.20 -5.83 -4.95
N SER A 139 -20.99 -6.88 -5.20
CA SER A 139 -21.65 -7.19 -6.48
C SER A 139 -22.87 -6.29 -6.81
N THR A 140 -23.17 -5.29 -6.01
CA THR A 140 -24.46 -4.55 -6.07
C THR A 140 -24.29 -3.06 -6.39
N GLY A 141 -23.63 -2.71 -7.49
CA GLY A 141 -23.72 -1.39 -8.13
C GLY A 141 -23.39 -0.12 -7.31
N SER A 142 -23.42 -0.18 -5.98
CA SER A 142 -23.01 0.91 -5.09
C SER A 142 -21.88 0.41 -4.19
N PRO A 143 -20.65 0.84 -4.39
CA PRO A 143 -19.52 0.35 -3.61
C PRO A 143 -19.64 0.80 -2.16
N LYS A 144 -19.76 -0.17 -1.27
CA LYS A 144 -19.67 0.08 0.16
C LYS A 144 -18.21 0.26 0.53
N LEU A 145 -17.92 1.24 1.38
CA LEU A 145 -16.57 1.47 1.90
C LEU A 145 -16.44 0.94 3.32
N VAL A 146 -15.36 0.22 3.57
CA VAL A 146 -14.94 -0.16 4.93
C VAL A 146 -14.16 1.00 5.52
N ARG A 147 -14.57 1.42 6.72
CA ARG A 147 -13.91 2.48 7.49
C ARG A 147 -12.93 1.86 8.47
N HIS A 148 -11.66 2.20 8.33
CA HIS A 148 -10.60 1.76 9.23
C HIS A 148 -10.20 2.90 10.16
N LYS A 149 -10.01 2.57 11.43
CA LYS A 149 -9.51 3.51 12.44
C LYS A 149 -8.01 3.33 12.63
N TYR A 150 -7.35 4.35 13.20
CA TYR A 150 -5.94 4.28 13.57
C TYR A 150 -5.65 3.12 14.53
N GLU A 151 -6.50 2.96 15.56
CA GLU A 151 -6.37 1.85 16.53
C GLU A 151 -6.44 0.47 15.88
N ASN A 152 -7.20 0.31 14.77
CA ASN A 152 -7.27 -0.97 14.06
C ASN A 152 -5.95 -1.28 13.32
N ILE A 153 -5.26 -0.26 12.79
CA ILE A 153 -3.94 -0.45 12.16
C ILE A 153 -2.94 -0.97 13.19
N GLU A 154 -2.84 -0.29 14.34
CA GLU A 154 -1.90 -0.64 15.40
C GLU A 154 -2.20 -2.03 15.99
N ALA A 155 -3.46 -2.30 16.32
CA ALA A 155 -3.86 -3.60 16.86
C ALA A 155 -3.61 -4.74 15.86
N ALA A 156 -3.93 -4.55 14.59
CA ALA A 156 -3.70 -5.56 13.55
C ALA A 156 -2.20 -5.80 13.34
N ALA A 157 -1.39 -4.72 13.25
CA ALA A 157 0.05 -4.82 13.09
C ALA A 157 0.71 -5.57 14.26
N LEU A 158 0.36 -5.23 15.50
CA LEU A 158 0.84 -5.89 16.70
C LEU A 158 0.45 -7.38 16.73
N ASN A 159 -0.83 -7.69 16.49
CA ASN A 159 -1.34 -9.06 16.56
C ASN A 159 -0.69 -9.94 15.50
N ILE A 160 -0.60 -9.48 14.24
CA ILE A 160 -0.01 -10.25 13.14
C ILE A 160 1.49 -10.45 13.39
N SER A 161 2.21 -9.40 13.76
CA SER A 161 3.66 -9.49 14.01
C SER A 161 3.97 -10.43 15.19
N THR A 162 3.17 -10.37 16.24
CA THR A 162 3.33 -11.26 17.41
C THR A 162 3.01 -12.70 17.05
N PHE A 163 1.91 -12.95 16.34
CA PHE A 163 1.46 -14.29 15.98
C PHE A 163 2.48 -15.03 15.10
N PHE A 164 3.05 -14.33 14.11
CA PHE A 164 4.03 -14.91 13.19
C PHE A 164 5.47 -14.74 13.65
N GLY A 165 5.73 -14.06 14.78
CA GLY A 165 7.08 -13.80 15.29
C GLY A 165 7.91 -12.91 14.35
N LEU A 166 7.26 -11.94 13.69
CA LEU A 166 7.93 -11.06 12.72
C LEU A 166 8.95 -10.16 13.40
N THR A 167 10.04 -9.88 12.70
CA THR A 167 11.16 -9.07 13.17
C THR A 167 11.64 -8.09 12.10
N SER A 168 12.55 -7.19 12.45
CA SER A 168 13.18 -6.26 11.51
C SER A 168 14.07 -6.94 10.45
N SER A 169 14.42 -8.21 10.65
CA SER A 169 15.19 -8.99 9.65
C SER A 169 14.31 -9.61 8.57
N ASP A 170 12.99 -9.56 8.72
CA ASP A 170 12.08 -10.12 7.74
C ASP A 170 12.03 -9.31 6.44
N ARG A 171 11.77 -10.02 5.35
CA ARG A 171 11.68 -9.48 4.00
C ARG A 171 10.47 -10.08 3.28
N PRO A 172 9.24 -9.63 3.59
CA PRO A 172 8.03 -10.15 2.95
C PRO A 172 8.02 -9.80 1.47
N LEU A 173 7.65 -10.74 0.61
CA LEU A 173 7.31 -10.45 -0.78
C LEU A 173 5.82 -10.13 -0.88
N LEU A 174 5.51 -8.87 -1.09
CA LEU A 174 4.14 -8.36 -1.24
C LEU A 174 3.70 -8.51 -2.70
N VAL A 175 2.74 -9.40 -2.93
CA VAL A 175 2.09 -9.63 -4.23
C VAL A 175 0.60 -9.27 -4.21
N LEU A 176 0.04 -9.15 -3.01
CA LEU A 176 -1.36 -8.79 -2.84
C LEU A 176 -1.55 -7.29 -3.06
N PRO A 177 -2.65 -6.89 -3.72
CA PRO A 177 -2.91 -5.49 -4.00
C PRO A 177 -3.03 -4.64 -2.74
N LEU A 178 -2.51 -3.40 -2.80
CA LEU A 178 -2.59 -2.43 -1.71
C LEU A 178 -4.03 -1.98 -1.40
N TYR A 179 -4.93 -2.06 -2.37
CA TYR A 179 -6.35 -1.72 -2.19
C TYR A 179 -7.19 -2.86 -1.57
N TYR A 180 -6.54 -3.94 -1.11
CA TYR A 180 -7.16 -4.99 -0.30
C TYR A 180 -6.59 -5.01 1.11
N THR A 181 -7.47 -5.30 2.08
CA THR A 181 -7.10 -5.37 3.51
C THR A 181 -5.90 -6.27 3.76
N MET A 182 -5.80 -7.42 3.08
CA MET A 182 -4.71 -8.36 3.28
C MET A 182 -3.37 -7.81 2.79
N GLY A 183 -3.33 -7.11 1.64
CA GLY A 183 -2.11 -6.46 1.15
C GLY A 183 -1.62 -5.40 2.15
N LEU A 184 -2.52 -4.54 2.64
CA LEU A 184 -2.18 -3.55 3.67
C LEU A 184 -1.79 -4.20 5.00
N SER A 185 -2.37 -5.33 5.38
CA SER A 185 -1.98 -6.04 6.61
C SER A 185 -0.52 -6.50 6.59
N VAL A 186 -0.04 -6.97 5.43
CA VAL A 186 1.38 -7.28 5.23
C VAL A 186 2.23 -6.02 5.39
N VAL A 187 1.82 -4.91 4.76
CA VAL A 187 2.55 -3.63 4.86
C VAL A 187 2.60 -3.16 6.31
N PHE A 188 1.47 -3.08 6.99
CA PHE A 188 1.40 -2.56 8.36
C PHE A 188 2.20 -3.42 9.35
N SER A 189 2.04 -4.75 9.32
CA SER A 189 2.72 -5.64 10.26
C SER A 189 4.24 -5.63 10.10
N HIS A 190 4.75 -5.52 8.87
CA HIS A 190 6.18 -5.52 8.62
C HIS A 190 6.83 -4.15 8.83
N LEU A 191 6.16 -3.05 8.49
CA LEU A 191 6.64 -1.71 8.86
C LEU A 191 6.62 -1.53 10.39
N TYR A 192 5.63 -2.12 11.09
CA TYR A 192 5.55 -2.09 12.55
C TYR A 192 6.79 -2.69 13.23
N VAL A 193 7.37 -3.75 12.68
CA VAL A 193 8.60 -4.36 13.22
C VAL A 193 9.90 -3.81 12.62
N GLY A 194 9.82 -2.89 11.66
CA GLY A 194 11.01 -2.31 11.02
C GLY A 194 11.61 -3.17 9.91
N ALA A 195 10.84 -4.09 9.33
CA ALA A 195 11.25 -4.98 8.24
C ALA A 195 11.36 -4.25 6.89
N THR A 196 11.97 -4.92 5.89
CA THR A 196 12.08 -4.40 4.51
C THR A 196 11.07 -5.10 3.62
N ILE A 197 10.05 -4.40 3.15
CA ILE A 197 9.04 -4.94 2.24
C ILE A 197 9.60 -5.03 0.82
N LEU A 198 9.49 -6.20 0.22
CA LEU A 198 9.76 -6.43 -1.19
C LEU A 198 8.43 -6.37 -1.95
N ILE A 199 8.32 -5.57 -3.01
CA ILE A 199 7.07 -5.42 -3.75
C ILE A 199 7.29 -5.61 -5.24
N THR A 200 6.37 -6.30 -5.90
CA THR A 200 6.41 -6.52 -7.34
C THR A 200 5.01 -6.60 -7.94
N HIS A 201 4.88 -6.16 -9.17
CA HIS A 201 3.72 -6.37 -10.03
C HIS A 201 3.88 -7.55 -11.00
N GLN A 202 5.06 -8.21 -10.98
CA GLN A 202 5.34 -9.34 -11.85
C GLN A 202 4.47 -10.55 -11.51
N SER A 203 4.09 -11.31 -12.52
CA SER A 203 3.34 -12.56 -12.32
C SER A 203 4.22 -13.64 -11.71
N MET A 204 3.64 -14.47 -10.83
CA MET A 204 4.29 -15.68 -10.33
C MET A 204 4.66 -16.69 -11.43
N THR A 205 4.10 -16.55 -12.64
CA THR A 205 4.49 -17.35 -13.80
C THR A 205 5.75 -16.86 -14.48
N ASP A 206 6.22 -15.66 -14.15
CA ASP A 206 7.38 -15.03 -14.76
C ASP A 206 8.67 -15.42 -14.04
N LYS A 207 9.72 -15.71 -14.80
CA LYS A 207 11.04 -16.00 -14.24
C LYS A 207 11.57 -14.83 -13.39
N ALA A 208 11.32 -13.60 -13.79
CA ALA A 208 11.76 -12.39 -13.12
C ALA A 208 11.21 -12.28 -11.69
N PHE A 209 9.98 -12.74 -11.43
CA PHE A 209 9.40 -12.83 -10.09
C PHE A 209 10.28 -13.67 -9.15
N TRP A 210 10.65 -14.87 -9.58
CA TRP A 210 11.46 -15.79 -8.78
C TRP A 210 12.91 -15.32 -8.62
N SER A 211 13.47 -14.69 -9.67
CA SER A 211 14.80 -14.07 -9.59
C SER A 211 14.80 -12.96 -8.53
N PHE A 212 13.82 -12.04 -8.56
CA PHE A 212 13.69 -10.99 -7.58
C PHE A 212 13.51 -11.53 -6.16
N MET A 213 12.63 -12.53 -5.98
CA MET A 213 12.42 -13.19 -4.68
C MET A 213 13.71 -13.74 -4.10
N LYS A 214 14.51 -14.44 -4.93
CA LYS A 214 15.78 -15.05 -4.51
C LYS A 214 16.86 -14.01 -4.28
N GLU A 215 17.08 -13.07 -5.19
CA GLU A 215 18.10 -12.03 -5.10
C GLU A 215 17.87 -11.11 -3.90
N GLN A 216 16.64 -10.78 -3.63
CA GLN A 216 16.24 -9.97 -2.47
C GLN A 216 16.09 -10.79 -1.18
N ARG A 217 16.33 -12.11 -1.21
CA ARG A 217 16.29 -12.99 -0.04
C ARG A 217 14.95 -12.88 0.70
N ALA A 218 13.84 -13.02 -0.02
CA ALA A 218 12.50 -12.96 0.57
C ALA A 218 12.34 -14.03 1.65
N THR A 219 11.86 -13.63 2.85
CA THR A 219 11.66 -14.53 3.99
C THR A 219 10.23 -15.03 4.11
N SER A 220 9.27 -14.28 3.56
CA SER A 220 7.87 -14.65 3.65
C SER A 220 7.09 -14.29 2.38
N PHE A 221 5.99 -15.01 2.18
CA PHE A 221 5.04 -14.79 1.11
C PHE A 221 3.61 -15.01 1.64
N THR A 222 2.74 -14.04 1.38
CA THR A 222 1.32 -14.12 1.72
C THR A 222 0.51 -14.20 0.44
N GLY A 223 -0.35 -15.22 0.32
CA GLY A 223 -1.18 -15.44 -0.85
C GLY A 223 -2.64 -15.72 -0.50
N VAL A 224 -3.49 -15.70 -1.53
CA VAL A 224 -4.87 -16.21 -1.51
C VAL A 224 -4.89 -17.65 -2.03
N PRO A 225 -5.98 -18.42 -1.87
CA PRO A 225 -6.04 -19.83 -2.35
C PRO A 225 -5.54 -20.01 -3.78
N TYR A 226 -5.94 -19.13 -4.68
CA TYR A 226 -5.48 -19.15 -6.07
C TYR A 226 -3.95 -18.98 -6.24
N SER A 227 -3.31 -18.21 -5.37
CA SER A 227 -1.84 -18.09 -5.35
C SER A 227 -1.18 -19.44 -5.11
N PHE A 228 -1.72 -20.25 -4.20
CA PHE A 228 -1.19 -21.58 -3.88
C PHE A 228 -1.45 -22.61 -4.99
N GLU A 229 -2.54 -22.46 -5.76
CA GLU A 229 -2.75 -23.25 -6.98
C GLU A 229 -1.65 -22.96 -8.02
N ILE A 230 -1.31 -21.69 -8.23
CA ILE A 230 -0.20 -21.29 -9.12
C ILE A 230 1.13 -21.83 -8.61
N LEU A 231 1.43 -21.71 -7.30
CA LEU A 231 2.64 -22.27 -6.69
C LEU A 231 2.77 -23.77 -6.95
N ASN A 232 1.68 -24.51 -6.84
CA ASN A 232 1.66 -25.96 -7.14
C ASN A 232 1.95 -26.23 -8.64
N LEU A 233 1.31 -25.49 -9.55
CA LEU A 233 1.57 -25.59 -11.00
C LEU A 233 3.03 -25.30 -11.35
N MET A 234 3.63 -24.31 -10.70
CA MET A 234 5.05 -23.91 -10.85
C MET A 234 6.03 -24.89 -10.19
N ARG A 235 5.53 -25.96 -9.57
CA ARG A 235 6.35 -26.92 -8.79
C ARG A 235 7.21 -26.24 -7.72
N PHE A 236 6.63 -25.27 -7.03
CA PHE A 236 7.27 -24.44 -6.00
C PHE A 236 8.16 -25.25 -5.03
N PHE A 237 7.68 -26.40 -4.51
CA PHE A 237 8.44 -27.24 -3.58
C PHE A 237 9.73 -27.86 -4.14
N ARG A 238 10.03 -27.66 -5.43
CA ARG A 238 11.28 -28.05 -6.06
C ARG A 238 12.23 -26.86 -6.29
N MET A 239 11.81 -25.67 -5.94
CA MET A 239 12.61 -24.45 -6.09
C MET A 239 13.58 -24.32 -4.91
N ASP A 240 14.78 -23.83 -5.20
CA ASP A 240 15.80 -23.50 -4.21
C ASP A 240 15.59 -22.06 -3.74
N LEU A 241 14.87 -21.90 -2.62
CA LEU A 241 14.54 -20.61 -1.97
C LEU A 241 14.90 -20.68 -0.48
N PRO A 242 16.21 -20.69 -0.15
CA PRO A 242 16.70 -21.02 1.19
C PRO A 242 16.29 -19.99 2.27
N ASP A 243 16.02 -18.75 1.89
CA ASP A 243 15.64 -17.68 2.83
C ASP A 243 14.14 -17.70 3.14
N LEU A 244 13.31 -18.38 2.33
CA LEU A 244 11.85 -18.37 2.49
C LEU A 244 11.43 -19.33 3.60
N THR A 245 11.00 -18.79 4.74
CA THR A 245 10.68 -19.54 5.96
C THR A 245 9.19 -19.51 6.31
N LEU A 246 8.41 -18.55 5.78
CA LEU A 246 7.01 -18.38 6.13
C LEU A 246 6.13 -18.25 4.87
N LEU A 247 5.12 -19.12 4.80
CA LEU A 247 4.02 -19.02 3.83
C LEU A 247 2.71 -18.86 4.58
N THR A 248 1.93 -17.84 4.23
CA THR A 248 0.63 -17.58 4.84
C THR A 248 -0.46 -17.48 3.79
N GLN A 249 -1.66 -17.91 4.15
CA GLN A 249 -2.85 -17.84 3.30
C GLN A 249 -3.99 -17.16 4.06
N GLY A 250 -4.78 -16.37 3.36
CA GLY A 250 -6.00 -15.74 3.87
C GLY A 250 -7.13 -15.77 2.86
#